data_9ffccf0d618aa89e6a246c8a5efdf8ae
#
_entry.id   9ffccf0d618aa89e6a246c8a5efdf8ae
#
_cell.length_a   1.000
_cell.length_b   1.000
_cell.length_c   1.000
_cell.angle_alpha   90.00
_cell.angle_beta   90.00
_cell.angle_gamma   90.00
#
_symmetry.space_group_name_H-M   'P 1'
#
loop_
_entity.id
_entity.type
_entity.pdbx_description
1 polymer ?
#
loop_
_entity_poly.entity_id
_entity_poly.type
_entity_poly.pdbx_seq_one_letter_code
_entity_poly.pdbx_strand_id
1 'polypeptide(L)'
;MSKRRRESDESDASTRKRRQDSSVGPVDRLSSLSNELLLHILSFLPISSLSVCQRLSRRFSALSGDSELWKRQYYTQWVRPRARRLASVRRSSLPNKSEYSPKVSTWLDHGHLAADGKVTNWKGQYRLRHNWSRGSCRLSEVEFPPRPYPPVLAKLCAGIVFTADADHGLQAWAAKDPAICLAKVLFSKGPESSKICPTALAVSDLKGSQEIVVGFENGHYNRYIMETETSQLEFRSCHKGSGEEAVTAMAISSPYLLMVSHDKLLSLHHIHPGKTSEVRELASLKADNVIAPMTLSLRTSNSEIVATIVYSFFHIGCGWSLGIQELHFSKTGQQLQSRLTSTVDSQYGIRPLRNLPSSTKRRHSTMADPRGQSETEVPVMPSILHQQPPTSMSYSHPYLLTSHADNTLTMYLVVSNSNDLFVRGGQRLWGHTSSVSTVQVTNRGKAISVGSRGDEIRIWELEMAIPSLGTSRPFNEESSIQVNPENKEEDLDFDSPSKRSRPEDRDFEIDSDLEQDFPSSQQCVGFDDERVLLLREKTVGTQLLECYDFT
;
A
#
# COMPACT_ATOMS: atom_id res chain seq x y z
N MET A 1 52.60 -21.24 88.30
CA MET A 1 54.02 -20.83 88.40
C MET A 1 54.29 -19.90 87.27
N SER A 2 54.37 -18.62 87.53
CA SER A 2 55.58 -17.81 87.72
C SER A 2 56.29 -17.64 86.38
N LYS A 3 56.63 -16.54 85.83
CA LYS A 3 56.99 -15.18 86.24
C LYS A 3 57.32 -14.37 84.98
N ARG A 4 56.90 -13.13 84.90
CA ARG A 4 57.71 -11.90 84.83
C ARG A 4 58.50 -11.66 83.56
N ARG A 5 58.35 -10.53 82.92
CA ARG A 5 58.90 -9.16 83.08
C ARG A 5 59.94 -8.90 81.98
N ARG A 6 60.03 -7.82 81.27
CA ARG A 6 60.01 -6.37 81.42
C ARG A 6 60.43 -5.76 80.08
N GLU A 7 59.82 -4.64 79.76
CA GLU A 7 60.46 -3.31 79.53
C GLU A 7 61.61 -3.29 78.53
N SER A 8 61.65 -2.46 77.60
CA SER A 8 61.51 -1.06 77.29
C SER A 8 62.36 -0.85 76.02
N ASP A 9 61.98 -0.07 75.10
CA ASP A 9 62.53 1.23 74.86
C ASP A 9 61.99 1.88 73.59
N GLU A 10 61.88 3.12 73.71
CA GLU A 10 61.49 4.09 72.70
C GLU A 10 62.44 4.12 71.50
N SER A 11 61.86 4.31 70.27
CA SER A 11 62.46 5.32 69.38
C SER A 11 61.59 5.55 68.18
N ASP A 12 61.22 6.79 67.99
CA ASP A 12 60.94 7.52 66.78
C ASP A 12 60.70 6.75 65.50
N ALA A 13 59.47 6.80 65.04
CA ALA A 13 59.20 6.57 63.64
C ALA A 13 58.12 7.52 63.13
N SER A 14 58.59 8.45 62.40
CA SER A 14 57.89 9.40 61.58
C SER A 14 56.56 8.90 61.03
N THR A 15 55.49 9.59 61.37
CA THR A 15 54.17 9.52 60.79
C THR A 15 54.26 9.91 59.31
N ARG A 16 54.45 8.95 58.43
CA ARG A 16 54.13 9.10 57.00
C ARG A 16 52.61 9.18 56.87
N LYS A 17 52.08 10.40 56.86
CA LYS A 17 50.76 10.71 56.31
C LYS A 17 50.71 10.22 54.88
N ARG A 18 50.06 9.06 54.69
CA ARG A 18 49.62 8.57 53.40
C ARG A 18 48.62 9.59 52.88
N ARG A 19 49.07 10.51 52.02
CA ARG A 19 48.17 11.34 51.21
C ARG A 19 47.30 10.36 50.45
N GLN A 20 46.04 10.22 50.84
CA GLN A 20 44.99 9.74 49.98
C GLN A 20 44.90 10.79 48.86
N ASP A 21 45.56 10.53 47.75
CA ASP A 21 45.20 11.11 46.46
C ASP A 21 43.79 10.63 46.17
N SER A 22 42.83 11.46 46.60
CA SER A 22 41.49 11.41 46.08
C SER A 22 41.57 11.92 44.65
N SER A 23 41.96 11.04 43.72
CA SER A 23 41.66 11.24 42.33
C SER A 23 40.13 11.21 42.23
N VAL A 24 39.53 12.36 42.39
CA VAL A 24 38.13 12.61 42.02
C VAL A 24 38.06 12.39 40.53
N GLY A 25 37.80 11.14 40.14
CA GLY A 25 37.42 10.83 38.77
C GLY A 25 36.31 11.77 38.31
N PRO A 26 36.19 12.03 37.05
CA PRO A 26 35.15 12.95 36.56
C PRO A 26 33.81 12.52 37.10
N VAL A 27 33.23 13.35 37.98
CA VAL A 27 31.92 13.10 38.60
C VAL A 27 30.89 13.08 37.48
N ASP A 28 30.22 11.95 37.27
CA ASP A 28 29.13 11.84 36.32
C ASP A 28 27.92 12.68 36.78
N ARG A 29 27.88 13.92 36.32
CA ARG A 29 26.82 14.89 36.65
C ARG A 29 25.53 14.59 35.91
N LEU A 30 25.57 13.89 34.75
CA LEU A 30 24.37 13.55 33.97
C LEU A 30 23.56 12.47 34.68
N SER A 31 24.22 11.42 35.18
CA SER A 31 23.52 10.36 35.90
C SER A 31 22.94 10.81 37.25
N SER A 32 23.33 11.98 37.77
CA SER A 32 22.75 12.54 38.99
C SER A 32 21.44 13.32 38.77
N LEU A 33 21.09 13.63 37.52
CA LEU A 33 19.84 14.34 37.18
C LEU A 33 18.61 13.44 37.36
N SER A 34 17.46 14.09 37.63
CA SER A 34 16.17 13.37 37.68
C SER A 34 15.79 12.83 36.29
N ASN A 35 14.92 11.82 36.26
CA ASN A 35 14.47 11.20 34.99
C ASN A 35 13.76 12.21 34.09
N GLU A 36 12.99 13.14 34.66
CA GLU A 36 12.26 14.18 33.94
C GLU A 36 13.22 15.15 33.22
N LEU A 37 14.29 15.56 33.89
CA LEU A 37 15.30 16.42 33.30
C LEU A 37 16.05 15.69 32.20
N LEU A 38 16.40 14.43 32.40
CA LEU A 38 17.04 13.59 31.38
C LEU A 38 16.14 13.39 30.19
N LEU A 39 14.85 13.08 30.37
CA LEU A 39 13.88 12.97 29.26
C LEU A 39 13.76 14.29 28.49
N HIS A 40 13.76 15.41 29.20
CA HIS A 40 13.72 16.72 28.56
C HIS A 40 14.99 16.96 27.70
N ILE A 41 16.16 16.66 28.20
CA ILE A 41 17.43 16.75 27.46
C ILE A 41 17.41 15.81 26.25
N LEU A 42 17.05 14.54 26.44
CA LEU A 42 16.96 13.54 25.38
C LEU A 42 15.97 13.96 24.28
N SER A 43 14.94 14.74 24.62
CA SER A 43 13.95 15.19 23.65
C SER A 43 14.51 16.16 22.59
N PHE A 44 15.67 16.77 22.81
CA PHE A 44 16.36 17.63 21.85
C PHE A 44 17.39 16.89 20.98
N LEU A 45 17.68 15.62 21.32
CA LEU A 45 18.67 14.85 20.58
C LEU A 45 18.11 14.30 19.26
N PRO A 46 18.92 14.25 18.20
CA PRO A 46 18.59 13.52 16.99
C PRO A 46 18.56 12.03 17.26
N ILE A 47 17.88 11.27 16.39
CA ILE A 47 17.66 9.83 16.59
C ILE A 47 18.96 9.03 16.65
N SER A 48 19.95 9.38 15.82
CA SER A 48 21.28 8.77 15.89
C SER A 48 21.88 8.85 17.30
N SER A 49 21.80 10.00 17.95
CA SER A 49 22.27 10.19 19.32
C SER A 49 21.41 9.45 20.35
N LEU A 50 20.09 9.39 20.16
CA LEU A 50 19.21 8.58 21.01
C LEU A 50 19.54 7.09 20.94
N SER A 51 19.91 6.59 19.77
CA SER A 51 20.33 5.19 19.58
C SER A 51 21.66 4.90 20.31
N VAL A 52 22.59 5.86 20.30
CA VAL A 52 23.83 5.77 21.10
C VAL A 52 23.52 5.78 22.61
N CYS A 53 22.62 6.67 23.06
CA CYS A 53 22.21 6.75 24.47
C CYS A 53 21.65 5.42 24.99
N GLN A 54 20.97 4.63 24.16
CA GLN A 54 20.47 3.29 24.54
C GLN A 54 21.57 2.30 24.90
N ARG A 55 22.80 2.53 24.44
CA ARG A 55 23.97 1.65 24.69
C ARG A 55 24.78 2.05 25.91
N LEU A 56 24.56 3.25 26.50
CA LEU A 56 25.40 3.80 27.57
C LEU A 56 25.16 3.11 28.92
N SER A 57 23.92 2.93 29.32
CA SER A 57 23.56 2.27 30.58
C SER A 57 22.12 1.79 30.57
N ARG A 58 21.74 0.89 31.50
CA ARG A 58 20.36 0.41 31.64
C ARG A 58 19.36 1.56 31.85
N ARG A 59 19.75 2.59 32.64
CA ARG A 59 18.92 3.78 32.89
C ARG A 59 18.71 4.59 31.61
N PHE A 60 19.80 4.91 30.88
CA PHE A 60 19.71 5.61 29.62
C PHE A 60 18.98 4.80 28.54
N SER A 61 19.13 3.49 28.53
CA SER A 61 18.36 2.60 27.64
C SER A 61 16.85 2.70 27.89
N ALA A 62 16.43 2.67 29.17
CA ALA A 62 15.04 2.83 29.51
C ALA A 62 14.49 4.22 29.14
N LEU A 63 15.21 5.29 29.50
CA LEU A 63 14.78 6.66 29.22
C LEU A 63 14.76 7.00 27.74
N SER A 64 15.78 6.60 26.97
CA SER A 64 15.82 6.84 25.53
C SER A 64 14.86 5.94 24.74
N GLY A 65 14.34 4.87 25.36
CA GLY A 65 13.24 4.04 24.86
C GLY A 65 11.85 4.56 25.19
N ASP A 66 11.74 5.66 25.93
CA ASP A 66 10.47 6.21 26.37
C ASP A 66 9.51 6.54 25.23
N SER A 67 8.26 6.14 25.38
CA SER A 67 7.21 6.24 24.37
C SER A 67 6.95 7.68 23.91
N GLU A 68 6.96 8.65 24.83
CA GLU A 68 6.67 10.05 24.50
C GLU A 68 7.80 10.71 23.69
N LEU A 69 9.07 10.31 23.92
CA LEU A 69 10.19 10.76 23.08
C LEU A 69 10.01 10.32 21.64
N TRP A 70 9.71 9.04 21.42
CA TRP A 70 9.53 8.47 20.08
C TRP A 70 8.28 9.00 19.39
N LYS A 71 7.19 9.22 20.13
CA LYS A 71 5.99 9.89 19.64
C LYS A 71 6.31 11.30 19.15
N ARG A 72 7.05 12.10 19.94
CA ARG A 72 7.47 13.45 19.54
C ARG A 72 8.31 13.43 18.26
N GLN A 73 9.28 12.50 18.14
CA GLN A 73 10.10 12.33 16.95
C GLN A 73 9.23 11.95 15.74
N TYR A 74 8.33 10.99 15.89
CA TYR A 74 7.39 10.57 14.85
C TYR A 74 6.54 11.75 14.34
N TYR A 75 5.93 12.50 15.26
CA TYR A 75 5.11 13.65 14.92
C TYR A 75 5.92 14.78 14.25
N THR A 76 7.14 15.01 14.69
CA THR A 76 8.00 16.05 14.13
C THR A 76 8.43 15.70 12.70
N GLN A 77 8.78 14.45 12.46
CA GLN A 77 9.29 13.99 11.17
C GLN A 77 8.19 13.87 10.12
N TRP A 78 7.04 13.28 10.44
CA TRP A 78 6.02 12.93 9.44
C TRP A 78 4.70 13.67 9.59
N VAL A 79 4.19 13.85 10.80
CA VAL A 79 2.86 14.41 11.00
C VAL A 79 2.82 15.93 10.82
N ARG A 80 3.75 16.65 11.46
CA ARG A 80 3.79 18.11 11.39
C ARG A 80 4.02 18.67 9.99
N PRO A 81 4.98 18.17 9.17
CA PRO A 81 5.17 18.66 7.81
C PRO A 81 3.92 18.49 6.97
N ARG A 82 3.23 17.35 7.12
CA ARG A 82 1.97 17.10 6.41
C ARG A 82 0.86 18.03 6.88
N ALA A 83 0.66 18.16 8.17
CA ALA A 83 -0.37 19.04 8.73
C ALA A 83 -0.17 20.50 8.27
N ARG A 84 1.08 20.98 8.17
CA ARG A 84 1.40 22.31 7.64
C ARG A 84 1.03 22.46 6.17
N ARG A 85 1.30 21.45 5.34
CA ARG A 85 0.90 21.44 3.92
C ARG A 85 -0.61 21.50 3.77
N LEU A 86 -1.34 20.67 4.51
CA LEU A 86 -2.81 20.66 4.48
C LEU A 86 -3.44 21.96 4.97
N ALA A 87 -2.84 22.61 5.97
CA ALA A 87 -3.30 23.92 6.46
C ALA A 87 -3.10 25.03 5.42
N SER A 88 -2.02 25.00 4.63
CA SER A 88 -1.80 25.96 3.54
C SER A 88 -2.82 25.79 2.42
N VAL A 89 -3.17 24.54 2.07
CA VAL A 89 -4.21 24.23 1.08
C VAL A 89 -5.57 24.74 1.52
N ARG A 90 -5.94 24.60 2.78
CA ARG A 90 -7.21 25.13 3.32
C ARG A 90 -7.30 26.65 3.29
N ARG A 91 -6.18 27.35 3.51
CA ARG A 91 -6.15 28.83 3.49
C ARG A 91 -6.21 29.41 2.07
N SER A 92 -5.68 28.70 1.09
CA SER A 92 -5.68 29.13 -0.31
C SER A 92 -6.98 28.78 -1.06
N SER A 93 -7.86 27.99 -0.45
CA SER A 93 -9.14 27.61 -1.03
C SER A 93 -10.14 28.76 -0.89
N LEU A 94 -10.42 29.45 -2.00
CA LEU A 94 -11.60 30.30 -2.14
C LEU A 94 -12.85 29.48 -1.78
N PRO A 95 -13.91 30.08 -1.19
CA PRO A 95 -15.05 29.39 -0.59
C PRO A 95 -15.86 28.49 -1.54
N ASN A 96 -15.53 28.47 -2.83
CA ASN A 96 -16.22 27.68 -3.86
C ASN A 96 -15.42 26.46 -4.38
N LYS A 97 -14.29 26.08 -3.77
CA LYS A 97 -13.44 24.97 -4.23
C LYS A 97 -13.20 23.92 -3.14
N SER A 98 -14.23 23.40 -2.52
CA SER A 98 -14.12 22.21 -1.67
C SER A 98 -14.10 20.91 -2.51
N GLU A 99 -13.17 20.83 -3.48
CA GLU A 99 -13.16 19.71 -4.43
C GLU A 99 -12.41 18.48 -3.93
N TYR A 100 -11.49 18.65 -2.96
CA TYR A 100 -10.78 17.54 -2.33
C TYR A 100 -10.31 17.95 -0.95
N SER A 101 -10.83 17.31 0.07
CA SER A 101 -10.28 17.36 1.43
C SER A 101 -9.67 16.01 1.73
N PRO A 102 -8.33 15.88 1.75
CA PRO A 102 -7.71 14.66 2.24
C PRO A 102 -8.24 14.43 3.65
N LYS A 103 -8.82 13.25 3.89
CA LYS A 103 -9.36 12.90 5.19
C LYS A 103 -8.22 12.87 6.20
N VAL A 104 -8.04 13.94 6.96
CA VAL A 104 -7.05 14.01 8.05
C VAL A 104 -7.27 12.87 9.04
N SER A 105 -8.53 12.47 9.23
CA SER A 105 -8.92 11.34 10.06
C SER A 105 -8.38 9.99 9.58
N THR A 106 -8.27 9.75 8.27
CA THR A 106 -7.70 8.49 7.75
C THR A 106 -6.20 8.38 7.95
N TRP A 107 -5.52 9.49 8.18
CA TRP A 107 -4.10 9.52 8.50
C TRP A 107 -3.80 9.35 9.98
N LEU A 108 -4.71 9.81 10.80
CA LEU A 108 -4.76 9.61 12.23
C LEU A 108 -5.64 8.39 12.56
N ASP A 109 -6.13 7.69 11.54
CA ASP A 109 -6.84 6.45 11.77
C ASP A 109 -5.82 5.48 12.35
N HIS A 110 -5.91 5.41 13.64
CA HIS A 110 -5.06 4.71 14.56
C HIS A 110 -5.29 3.20 14.51
N GLY A 111 -5.67 2.67 13.36
CA GLY A 111 -5.81 1.23 13.17
C GLY A 111 -4.53 0.46 13.50
N HIS A 112 -3.37 1.15 13.45
CA HIS A 112 -2.09 0.63 13.93
C HIS A 112 -1.74 1.11 15.34
N LEU A 113 -2.40 2.15 15.80
CA LEU A 113 -2.27 2.64 17.14
C LEU A 113 -3.31 1.86 17.92
N ALA A 114 -2.85 0.78 18.57
CA ALA A 114 -3.63 -0.09 19.42
C ALA A 114 -5.13 0.23 19.51
N ALA A 115 -5.92 -0.44 18.70
CA ALA A 115 -7.32 -0.64 19.00
C ALA A 115 -7.37 -1.28 20.40
N ASP A 116 -8.29 -0.89 21.23
CA ASP A 116 -8.55 -1.51 22.53
C ASP A 116 -7.57 -1.22 23.69
N GLY A 117 -7.15 0.03 23.85
CA GLY A 117 -6.49 0.47 25.10
C GLY A 117 -5.06 -0.05 25.32
N LYS A 118 -4.47 -0.75 24.35
CA LYS A 118 -3.06 -1.14 24.38
C LYS A 118 -2.17 0.07 24.13
N VAL A 119 -1.09 0.17 24.88
CA VAL A 119 -0.12 1.25 24.72
C VAL A 119 0.59 1.10 23.37
N THR A 120 0.53 2.15 22.53
CA THR A 120 1.18 2.15 21.22
C THR A 120 2.70 2.13 21.38
N ASN A 121 3.37 1.19 20.71
CA ASN A 121 4.83 1.17 20.60
C ASN A 121 5.31 2.21 19.58
N TRP A 122 5.51 3.46 20.01
CA TRP A 122 5.94 4.56 19.15
C TRP A 122 7.32 4.35 18.54
N LYS A 123 8.23 3.65 19.24
CA LYS A 123 9.54 3.30 18.70
C LYS A 123 9.41 2.35 17.52
N GLY A 124 8.57 1.30 17.65
CA GLY A 124 8.27 0.39 16.56
C GLY A 124 7.62 1.10 15.37
N GLN A 125 6.65 1.99 15.62
CA GLN A 125 6.01 2.81 14.58
C GLN A 125 6.99 3.75 13.87
N TYR A 126 7.91 4.34 14.63
CA TYR A 126 8.98 5.16 14.04
C TYR A 126 9.87 4.33 13.12
N ARG A 127 10.34 3.16 13.59
CA ARG A 127 11.19 2.24 12.82
C ARG A 127 10.49 1.81 11.53
N LEU A 128 9.25 1.34 11.63
CA LEU A 128 8.45 0.94 10.49
C LEU A 128 8.37 2.05 9.42
N ARG A 129 8.00 3.26 9.83
CA ARG A 129 7.90 4.40 8.92
C ARG A 129 9.25 4.80 8.32
N HIS A 130 10.32 4.70 9.11
CA HIS A 130 11.69 4.95 8.66
C HIS A 130 12.13 3.94 7.60
N ASN A 131 11.89 2.66 7.84
CA ASN A 131 12.21 1.59 6.89
C ASN A 131 11.45 1.78 5.57
N TRP A 132 10.15 2.07 5.63
CA TRP A 132 9.36 2.42 4.44
C TRP A 132 9.93 3.64 3.69
N SER A 133 10.39 4.67 4.41
CA SER A 133 10.95 5.87 3.78
C SER A 133 12.33 5.67 3.16
N ARG A 134 12.99 4.56 3.45
CA ARG A 134 14.29 4.19 2.88
C ARG A 134 14.24 2.99 1.95
N GLY A 135 13.11 2.29 1.90
CA GLY A 135 12.99 1.04 1.16
C GLY A 135 13.74 -0.13 1.81
N SER A 136 14.19 0.02 3.05
CA SER A 136 14.93 -1.02 3.78
C SER A 136 13.96 -2.05 4.34
N CYS A 137 14.15 -3.33 4.01
CA CYS A 137 13.27 -4.41 4.40
C CYS A 137 14.02 -5.73 4.51
N ARG A 138 13.40 -6.69 5.19
CA ARG A 138 13.86 -8.08 5.21
C ARG A 138 13.10 -8.87 4.17
N LEU A 139 13.82 -9.61 3.32
CA LEU A 139 13.23 -10.49 2.33
C LEU A 139 13.10 -11.91 2.91
N SER A 140 11.94 -12.52 2.75
CA SER A 140 11.71 -13.94 2.93
C SER A 140 11.01 -14.52 1.71
N GLU A 141 11.41 -15.71 1.30
CA GLU A 141 10.97 -16.35 0.07
C GLU A 141 10.43 -17.74 0.37
N VAL A 142 9.33 -18.09 -0.29
CA VAL A 142 8.73 -19.43 -0.25
C VAL A 142 8.49 -19.91 -1.66
N GLU A 143 9.12 -21.03 -2.02
CA GLU A 143 8.92 -21.68 -3.30
C GLU A 143 7.70 -22.59 -3.26
N PHE A 144 6.85 -22.45 -4.26
CA PHE A 144 5.78 -23.41 -4.53
C PHE A 144 6.25 -24.43 -5.57
N PRO A 145 5.86 -25.70 -5.43
CA PRO A 145 6.22 -26.70 -6.41
C PRO A 145 5.72 -26.31 -7.80
N PRO A 146 6.38 -26.80 -8.86
CA PRO A 146 5.94 -26.56 -10.24
C PRO A 146 4.46 -26.86 -10.42
N ARG A 147 3.72 -25.94 -11.01
CA ARG A 147 2.26 -26.06 -11.18
C ARG A 147 1.89 -25.95 -12.64
N PRO A 148 0.87 -26.72 -13.04
CA PRO A 148 0.29 -26.52 -14.34
C PRO A 148 -0.38 -25.13 -14.41
N TYR A 149 -0.41 -24.58 -15.61
CA TYR A 149 -1.21 -23.40 -15.92
C TYR A 149 -2.70 -23.63 -15.56
N PRO A 150 -3.45 -22.70 -14.97
CA PRO A 150 -3.21 -21.26 -14.81
C PRO A 150 -2.44 -20.89 -13.54
N PRO A 151 -1.91 -19.64 -13.47
CA PRO A 151 -1.17 -19.16 -12.33
C PRO A 151 -2.02 -19.10 -11.07
N VAL A 152 -1.38 -19.21 -9.91
CA VAL A 152 -2.03 -19.12 -8.61
C VAL A 152 -2.62 -17.74 -8.39
N LEU A 153 -3.86 -17.68 -7.95
CA LEU A 153 -4.46 -16.44 -7.45
C LEU A 153 -3.99 -16.21 -6.02
N ALA A 154 -3.58 -14.98 -5.72
CA ALA A 154 -3.15 -14.64 -4.37
C ALA A 154 -3.68 -13.26 -3.93
N LYS A 155 -4.01 -13.12 -2.64
CA LYS A 155 -4.47 -11.88 -2.01
C LYS A 155 -3.98 -11.78 -0.57
N LEU A 156 -3.52 -10.60 -0.20
CA LEU A 156 -3.17 -10.25 1.18
C LEU A 156 -4.33 -9.53 1.86
N CYS A 157 -4.69 -9.98 3.05
CA CYS A 157 -5.68 -9.32 3.89
C CYS A 157 -5.34 -9.52 5.37
N ALA A 158 -5.26 -8.43 6.13
CA ALA A 158 -5.04 -8.44 7.59
C ALA A 158 -3.89 -9.36 8.06
N GLY A 159 -2.76 -9.35 7.33
CA GLY A 159 -1.58 -10.15 7.67
C GLY A 159 -1.68 -11.65 7.32
N ILE A 160 -2.70 -12.05 6.56
CA ILE A 160 -2.87 -13.41 6.03
C ILE A 160 -2.84 -13.36 4.50
N VAL A 161 -2.08 -14.27 3.90
CA VAL A 161 -2.04 -14.48 2.44
C VAL A 161 -2.97 -15.62 2.08
N PHE A 162 -3.93 -15.36 1.23
CA PHE A 162 -4.81 -16.37 0.67
C PHE A 162 -4.35 -16.72 -0.73
N THR A 163 -4.13 -18.00 -0.99
CA THR A 163 -3.79 -18.52 -2.32
C THR A 163 -4.87 -19.51 -2.78
N ALA A 164 -5.23 -19.45 -4.05
CA ALA A 164 -6.21 -20.35 -4.64
C ALA A 164 -5.68 -20.91 -5.95
N ASP A 165 -5.67 -22.22 -6.06
CA ASP A 165 -5.30 -22.98 -7.26
C ASP A 165 -6.11 -24.28 -7.38
N ALA A 166 -6.12 -24.88 -8.57
CA ALA A 166 -6.92 -26.05 -8.88
C ALA A 166 -6.44 -27.32 -8.14
N ASP A 167 -5.15 -27.42 -7.79
CA ASP A 167 -4.56 -28.62 -7.20
C ASP A 167 -4.61 -28.63 -5.68
N HIS A 168 -4.37 -27.48 -5.07
CA HIS A 168 -4.25 -27.35 -3.62
C HIS A 168 -5.47 -26.70 -2.98
N GLY A 169 -6.41 -26.18 -3.79
CA GLY A 169 -7.59 -25.48 -3.32
C GLY A 169 -7.30 -24.11 -2.76
N LEU A 170 -8.04 -23.70 -1.74
CA LEU A 170 -7.83 -22.47 -1.00
C LEU A 170 -6.90 -22.72 0.19
N GLN A 171 -5.80 -21.98 0.25
CA GLN A 171 -4.83 -22.04 1.34
C GLN A 171 -4.68 -20.67 1.98
N ALA A 172 -4.42 -20.65 3.29
CA ALA A 172 -4.14 -19.46 4.06
C ALA A 172 -2.74 -19.56 4.69
N TRP A 173 -1.93 -18.53 4.54
CA TRP A 173 -0.53 -18.48 4.99
C TRP A 173 -0.32 -17.28 5.89
N ALA A 174 0.53 -17.42 6.91
CA ALA A 174 0.91 -16.29 7.75
C ALA A 174 1.82 -15.34 6.95
N ALA A 175 1.42 -14.09 6.73
CA ALA A 175 2.26 -13.14 6.00
C ALA A 175 3.58 -12.82 6.72
N LYS A 176 3.64 -13.02 8.05
CA LYS A 176 4.86 -12.85 8.85
C LYS A 176 5.88 -13.96 8.61
N ASP A 177 5.40 -15.17 8.40
CA ASP A 177 6.20 -16.35 8.09
C ASP A 177 5.48 -17.15 7.00
N PRO A 178 5.75 -16.86 5.72
CA PRO A 178 5.07 -17.51 4.61
C PRO A 178 5.29 -19.02 4.51
N ALA A 179 6.25 -19.59 5.25
CA ALA A 179 6.43 -21.04 5.34
C ALA A 179 5.32 -21.74 6.16
N ILE A 180 4.58 -20.98 6.98
CA ILE A 180 3.52 -21.53 7.83
C ILE A 180 2.18 -21.47 7.11
N CYS A 181 1.69 -22.65 6.66
CA CYS A 181 0.32 -22.80 6.20
C CYS A 181 -0.63 -22.90 7.40
N LEU A 182 -1.49 -21.89 7.57
CA LEU A 182 -2.45 -21.81 8.67
C LEU A 182 -3.65 -22.75 8.46
N ALA A 183 -4.18 -22.79 7.23
CA ALA A 183 -5.34 -23.58 6.90
C ALA A 183 -5.38 -23.92 5.41
N LYS A 184 -6.05 -25.03 5.06
CA LYS A 184 -6.22 -25.50 3.69
C LYS A 184 -7.59 -26.15 3.49
N VAL A 185 -8.26 -25.83 2.37
CA VAL A 185 -9.52 -26.46 1.95
C VAL A 185 -9.47 -26.75 0.45
N LEU A 186 -9.73 -28.00 0.07
CA LEU A 186 -9.79 -28.43 -1.33
C LEU A 186 -11.14 -28.03 -1.96
N PHE A 187 -11.14 -27.69 -3.25
CA PHE A 187 -12.36 -27.32 -3.98
C PHE A 187 -13.19 -28.56 -4.40
N SER A 188 -12.55 -29.67 -4.65
CA SER A 188 -13.22 -30.92 -5.05
C SER A 188 -13.28 -31.93 -3.90
N LYS A 189 -14.43 -32.63 -3.75
CA LYS A 189 -14.64 -33.60 -2.68
C LYS A 189 -14.34 -35.04 -3.09
N GLY A 190 -13.74 -35.34 -4.26
CA GLY A 190 -13.47 -36.70 -4.68
C GLY A 190 -12.45 -36.81 -5.81
N PRO A 191 -11.83 -38.01 -5.96
CA PRO A 191 -10.78 -38.24 -6.96
C PRO A 191 -11.26 -38.22 -8.41
N GLU A 192 -12.58 -38.37 -8.67
CA GLU A 192 -13.17 -38.37 -10.02
C GLU A 192 -13.85 -37.04 -10.40
N SER A 193 -13.91 -36.04 -9.51
CA SER A 193 -14.47 -34.76 -9.86
C SER A 193 -13.49 -33.96 -10.73
N SER A 194 -13.97 -33.46 -11.85
CA SER A 194 -13.18 -32.58 -12.73
C SER A 194 -12.57 -31.41 -11.90
N LYS A 195 -11.28 -31.19 -12.07
CA LYS A 195 -10.60 -30.05 -11.45
C LYS A 195 -11.21 -28.76 -12.00
N ILE A 196 -11.79 -27.95 -11.14
CA ILE A 196 -12.37 -26.67 -11.49
C ILE A 196 -11.33 -25.58 -11.20
N CYS A 197 -10.99 -24.78 -12.21
CA CYS A 197 -9.98 -23.74 -12.08
C CYS A 197 -10.55 -22.48 -11.41
N PRO A 198 -9.94 -22.00 -10.32
CA PRO A 198 -10.28 -20.69 -9.76
C PRO A 198 -9.79 -19.59 -10.71
N THR A 199 -10.62 -18.58 -10.95
CA THR A 199 -10.35 -17.49 -11.90
C THR A 199 -10.34 -16.12 -11.24
N ALA A 200 -10.97 -15.98 -10.07
CA ALA A 200 -11.01 -14.73 -9.33
C ALA A 200 -11.01 -14.99 -7.81
N LEU A 201 -10.37 -14.09 -7.06
CA LEU A 201 -10.26 -14.16 -5.60
C LEU A 201 -10.53 -12.77 -5.00
N ALA A 202 -11.46 -12.71 -4.06
CA ALA A 202 -11.75 -11.50 -3.29
C ALA A 202 -11.77 -11.82 -1.80
N VAL A 203 -11.23 -10.91 -0.99
CA VAL A 203 -11.15 -11.05 0.47
C VAL A 203 -11.60 -9.76 1.13
N SER A 204 -12.36 -9.89 2.22
CA SER A 204 -12.81 -8.78 3.06
C SER A 204 -12.47 -9.05 4.52
N ASP A 205 -11.94 -8.04 5.19
CA ASP A 205 -11.69 -8.11 6.63
C ASP A 205 -12.99 -7.80 7.39
N LEU A 206 -13.33 -8.69 8.30
CA LEU A 206 -14.41 -8.54 9.27
C LEU A 206 -13.79 -8.50 10.68
N LYS A 207 -14.45 -7.89 11.62
CA LYS A 207 -13.95 -7.85 13.00
C LYS A 207 -13.81 -9.27 13.57
N GLY A 208 -12.54 -9.77 13.61
CA GLY A 208 -12.20 -11.09 14.14
C GLY A 208 -12.27 -12.25 13.15
N SER A 209 -12.62 -12.01 11.89
CA SER A 209 -12.63 -13.03 10.83
C SER A 209 -12.37 -12.41 9.46
N GLN A 210 -11.99 -13.23 8.48
CA GLN A 210 -11.90 -12.82 7.08
C GLN A 210 -12.93 -13.59 6.26
N GLU A 211 -13.60 -12.89 5.36
CA GLU A 211 -14.50 -13.47 4.38
C GLU A 211 -13.80 -13.59 3.03
N ILE A 212 -13.73 -14.80 2.49
CA ILE A 212 -13.04 -15.12 1.25
C ILE A 212 -14.07 -15.62 0.25
N VAL A 213 -14.02 -15.08 -0.97
CA VAL A 213 -14.84 -15.55 -2.10
C VAL A 213 -13.91 -15.92 -3.25
N VAL A 214 -14.09 -17.15 -3.75
CA VAL A 214 -13.35 -17.71 -4.89
C VAL A 214 -14.33 -17.90 -6.04
N GLY A 215 -14.07 -17.26 -7.16
CA GLY A 215 -14.81 -17.44 -8.42
C GLY A 215 -14.11 -18.43 -9.34
N PHE A 216 -14.88 -19.14 -10.15
CA PHE A 216 -14.42 -20.24 -10.99
C PHE A 216 -14.74 -20.03 -12.47
N GLU A 217 -14.08 -20.82 -13.32
CA GLU A 217 -14.25 -20.82 -14.77
C GLU A 217 -15.67 -21.16 -15.26
N ASN A 218 -16.44 -21.87 -14.44
CA ASN A 218 -17.82 -22.27 -14.74
C ASN A 218 -18.87 -21.24 -14.24
N GLY A 219 -18.45 -20.04 -13.87
CA GLY A 219 -19.33 -18.99 -13.36
C GLY A 219 -19.84 -19.20 -11.93
N HIS A 220 -19.46 -20.28 -11.26
CA HIS A 220 -19.77 -20.46 -9.85
C HIS A 220 -18.81 -19.70 -8.96
N TYR A 221 -19.20 -19.51 -7.71
CA TYR A 221 -18.30 -19.00 -6.68
C TYR A 221 -18.57 -19.66 -5.33
N ASN A 222 -17.47 -19.88 -4.61
CA ASN A 222 -17.49 -20.44 -3.27
C ASN A 222 -17.17 -19.37 -2.25
N ARG A 223 -17.84 -19.44 -1.11
CA ARG A 223 -17.63 -18.56 0.02
C ARG A 223 -17.02 -19.33 1.19
N TYR A 224 -15.99 -18.73 1.80
CA TYR A 224 -15.28 -19.25 2.97
C TYR A 224 -15.19 -18.17 4.04
N ILE A 225 -15.08 -18.60 5.29
CA ILE A 225 -14.78 -17.72 6.42
C ILE A 225 -13.57 -18.31 7.14
N MET A 226 -12.61 -17.45 7.42
CA MET A 226 -11.47 -17.77 8.26
C MET A 226 -11.57 -17.02 9.57
N GLU A 227 -11.59 -17.75 10.68
CA GLU A 227 -11.54 -17.16 12.02
C GLU A 227 -10.09 -16.89 12.40
N THR A 228 -9.79 -15.64 12.76
CA THR A 228 -8.41 -15.20 13.05
C THR A 228 -7.85 -15.87 14.30
N GLU A 229 -8.68 -16.12 15.32
CA GLU A 229 -8.23 -16.69 16.61
C GLU A 229 -7.92 -18.19 16.51
N THR A 230 -8.76 -18.94 15.81
CA THR A 230 -8.65 -20.40 15.68
C THR A 230 -7.84 -20.83 14.48
N SER A 231 -7.57 -19.90 13.54
CA SER A 231 -6.96 -20.19 12.22
C SER A 231 -7.73 -21.28 11.44
N GLN A 232 -9.05 -21.37 11.65
CA GLN A 232 -9.88 -22.33 10.95
C GLN A 232 -10.51 -21.69 9.73
N LEU A 233 -10.35 -22.38 8.59
CA LEU A 233 -10.95 -22.01 7.31
C LEU A 233 -12.15 -22.91 7.02
N GLU A 234 -13.34 -22.33 7.05
CA GLU A 234 -14.59 -23.04 6.86
C GLU A 234 -15.26 -22.68 5.53
N PHE A 235 -15.65 -23.73 4.78
CA PHE A 235 -16.54 -23.58 3.64
C PHE A 235 -17.96 -23.23 4.12
N ARG A 236 -18.54 -22.16 3.58
CA ARG A 236 -19.90 -21.73 3.94
C ARG A 236 -20.94 -22.08 2.89
N SER A 237 -20.67 -21.78 1.63
CA SER A 237 -21.64 -21.99 0.56
C SER A 237 -21.02 -21.95 -0.83
N CYS A 238 -21.69 -22.61 -1.76
CA CYS A 238 -21.43 -22.53 -3.20
C CYS A 238 -22.65 -21.92 -3.88
N HIS A 239 -22.42 -20.97 -4.76
CA HIS A 239 -23.48 -20.28 -5.49
C HIS A 239 -23.15 -20.24 -6.98
N LYS A 240 -24.19 -20.23 -7.80
CA LYS A 240 -24.08 -19.95 -9.22
C LYS A 240 -24.12 -18.43 -9.41
N GLY A 241 -23.18 -17.87 -10.18
CA GLY A 241 -23.22 -16.48 -10.61
C GLY A 241 -24.36 -16.20 -11.60
N SER A 242 -24.56 -14.95 -11.93
CA SER A 242 -25.61 -14.53 -12.88
C SER A 242 -25.31 -14.95 -14.32
N GLY A 243 -24.04 -15.25 -14.65
CA GLY A 243 -23.58 -15.78 -15.93
C GLY A 243 -23.18 -17.25 -15.85
N GLU A 244 -23.05 -17.89 -17.01
CA GLU A 244 -22.50 -19.27 -17.15
C GLU A 244 -21.00 -19.26 -17.49
N GLU A 245 -20.45 -18.06 -17.72
CA GLU A 245 -19.08 -17.81 -18.10
C GLU A 245 -18.19 -17.55 -16.89
N ALA A 246 -16.88 -17.75 -17.08
CA ALA A 246 -15.87 -17.58 -16.04
C ALA A 246 -15.96 -16.23 -15.33
N VAL A 247 -15.79 -16.24 -14.02
CA VAL A 247 -15.72 -15.01 -13.21
C VAL A 247 -14.35 -14.36 -13.43
N THR A 248 -14.28 -13.14 -13.98
CA THR A 248 -13.02 -12.48 -14.31
C THR A 248 -12.49 -11.53 -13.22
N ALA A 249 -13.39 -10.89 -12.50
CA ALA A 249 -13.02 -9.98 -11.42
C ALA A 249 -14.08 -9.95 -10.33
N MET A 250 -13.65 -9.76 -9.08
CA MET A 250 -14.52 -9.65 -7.93
C MET A 250 -14.03 -8.58 -6.96
N ALA A 251 -15.00 -7.92 -6.30
CA ALA A 251 -14.76 -7.04 -5.16
C ALA A 251 -15.80 -7.30 -4.08
N ILE A 252 -15.36 -7.44 -2.85
CA ILE A 252 -16.24 -7.72 -1.70
C ILE A 252 -16.14 -6.59 -0.67
N SER A 253 -17.28 -6.18 -0.15
CA SER A 253 -17.43 -5.33 1.03
C SER A 253 -18.63 -5.86 1.80
N SER A 254 -18.37 -6.81 2.68
CA SER A 254 -19.44 -7.58 3.37
C SER A 254 -20.56 -6.68 3.91
N PRO A 255 -21.82 -7.03 3.69
CA PRO A 255 -22.34 -8.25 3.09
C PRO A 255 -22.55 -8.21 1.56
N TYR A 256 -21.89 -7.34 0.84
CA TYR A 256 -22.09 -7.17 -0.62
C TYR A 256 -20.91 -7.70 -1.41
N LEU A 257 -21.21 -8.38 -2.53
CA LEU A 257 -20.25 -8.92 -3.49
C LEU A 257 -20.56 -8.37 -4.89
N LEU A 258 -19.56 -7.77 -5.52
CA LEU A 258 -19.60 -7.32 -6.90
C LEU A 258 -18.75 -8.25 -7.75
N MET A 259 -19.29 -8.73 -8.87
CA MET A 259 -18.60 -9.65 -9.79
C MET A 259 -18.72 -9.19 -11.23
N VAL A 260 -17.74 -9.52 -12.03
CA VAL A 260 -17.78 -9.40 -13.50
C VAL A 260 -17.43 -10.76 -14.10
N SER A 261 -18.24 -11.24 -15.02
CA SER A 261 -17.99 -12.45 -15.78
C SER A 261 -17.28 -12.15 -17.11
N HIS A 262 -16.82 -13.19 -17.78
CA HIS A 262 -16.11 -13.07 -19.07
C HIS A 262 -16.99 -12.48 -20.17
N ASP A 263 -18.31 -12.73 -20.15
CA ASP A 263 -19.30 -12.14 -21.03
C ASP A 263 -19.66 -10.68 -20.66
N LYS A 264 -18.85 -10.08 -19.77
CA LYS A 264 -18.97 -8.70 -19.30
C LYS A 264 -20.29 -8.39 -18.57
N LEU A 265 -20.85 -9.40 -17.94
CA LEU A 265 -21.99 -9.23 -17.05
C LEU A 265 -21.49 -8.81 -15.66
N LEU A 266 -21.87 -7.60 -15.25
CA LEU A 266 -21.66 -7.09 -13.91
C LEU A 266 -22.85 -7.48 -13.04
N SER A 267 -22.61 -8.14 -11.92
CA SER A 267 -23.64 -8.51 -10.95
C SER A 267 -23.29 -8.09 -9.53
N LEU A 268 -24.28 -7.55 -8.84
CA LEU A 268 -24.19 -7.18 -7.43
C LEU A 268 -25.05 -8.14 -6.60
N HIS A 269 -24.42 -8.83 -5.67
CA HIS A 269 -25.06 -9.79 -4.78
C HIS A 269 -25.05 -9.30 -3.33
N HIS A 270 -26.11 -9.61 -2.60
CA HIS A 270 -26.19 -9.43 -1.15
C HIS A 270 -26.13 -10.80 -0.49
N ILE A 271 -25.17 -10.98 0.41
CA ILE A 271 -24.91 -12.21 1.15
C ILE A 271 -25.52 -12.07 2.53
N HIS A 272 -26.52 -12.88 2.86
CA HIS A 272 -27.11 -12.84 4.20
C HIS A 272 -26.18 -13.48 5.25
N PRO A 273 -25.96 -12.85 6.41
CA PRO A 273 -25.04 -13.33 7.45
C PRO A 273 -25.62 -14.48 8.31
N GLY A 274 -26.59 -15.24 7.82
CA GLY A 274 -27.24 -16.34 8.55
C GLY A 274 -26.66 -17.73 8.25
N LYS A 275 -27.09 -18.76 9.00
CA LYS A 275 -26.68 -20.16 8.80
C LYS A 275 -27.19 -20.74 7.48
N THR A 276 -28.31 -20.26 6.95
CA THR A 276 -28.78 -20.51 5.59
C THR A 276 -28.23 -19.39 4.73
N SER A 277 -27.20 -19.74 3.97
CA SER A 277 -26.48 -18.77 3.14
C SER A 277 -27.32 -18.44 1.89
N GLU A 278 -28.39 -17.67 2.08
CA GLU A 278 -29.14 -17.11 0.95
C GLU A 278 -28.36 -15.95 0.37
N VAL A 279 -28.01 -16.06 -0.91
CA VAL A 279 -27.47 -14.95 -1.69
C VAL A 279 -28.57 -14.45 -2.58
N ARG A 280 -28.79 -13.14 -2.52
CA ARG A 280 -29.77 -12.45 -3.36
C ARG A 280 -29.03 -11.59 -4.36
N GLU A 281 -29.27 -11.81 -5.63
CA GLU A 281 -28.85 -10.88 -6.68
C GLU A 281 -29.67 -9.58 -6.55
N LEU A 282 -28.97 -8.47 -6.41
CA LEU A 282 -29.57 -7.15 -6.28
C LEU A 282 -29.68 -6.43 -7.64
N ALA A 283 -28.66 -6.58 -8.49
CA ALA A 283 -28.60 -5.95 -9.80
C ALA A 283 -27.70 -6.75 -10.74
N SER A 284 -28.06 -6.76 -12.01
CA SER A 284 -27.28 -7.33 -13.10
C SER A 284 -27.27 -6.36 -14.27
N LEU A 285 -26.09 -6.04 -14.80
CA LEU A 285 -25.87 -5.06 -15.86
C LEU A 285 -24.86 -5.59 -16.86
N LYS A 286 -25.14 -5.45 -18.16
CA LYS A 286 -24.19 -5.82 -19.21
C LYS A 286 -23.34 -4.61 -19.61
N ALA A 287 -22.03 -4.78 -19.67
CA ALA A 287 -21.05 -3.72 -19.90
C ALA A 287 -20.20 -4.01 -21.15
N ASP A 288 -20.82 -3.91 -22.34
CA ASP A 288 -20.22 -4.35 -23.62
C ASP A 288 -18.90 -3.64 -23.98
N ASN A 289 -18.69 -2.40 -23.52
CA ASN A 289 -17.54 -1.57 -23.88
C ASN A 289 -16.35 -1.65 -22.89
N VAL A 290 -16.39 -2.56 -21.91
CA VAL A 290 -15.33 -2.72 -20.94
C VAL A 290 -14.21 -3.56 -21.52
N ILE A 291 -13.00 -3.00 -21.56
CA ILE A 291 -11.78 -3.68 -22.03
C ILE A 291 -10.80 -3.81 -20.85
N ALA A 292 -10.14 -4.96 -20.77
CA ALA A 292 -9.07 -5.16 -19.78
C ALA A 292 -7.84 -4.28 -20.12
N PRO A 293 -7.02 -3.90 -19.11
CA PRO A 293 -7.21 -4.21 -17.71
C PRO A 293 -8.38 -3.44 -17.09
N MET A 294 -9.02 -4.02 -16.08
CA MET A 294 -10.10 -3.42 -15.31
C MET A 294 -9.87 -3.61 -13.81
N THR A 295 -10.46 -2.75 -13.01
CA THR A 295 -10.48 -2.89 -11.56
C THR A 295 -11.85 -2.53 -11.00
N LEU A 296 -12.25 -3.28 -9.97
CA LEU A 296 -13.50 -3.13 -9.28
C LEU A 296 -13.27 -2.58 -7.88
N SER A 297 -14.16 -1.73 -7.42
CA SER A 297 -14.19 -1.26 -6.04
C SER A 297 -15.63 -1.22 -5.53
N LEU A 298 -15.82 -1.68 -4.31
CA LEU A 298 -17.11 -1.67 -3.66
C LEU A 298 -16.99 -0.90 -2.34
N ARG A 299 -17.80 0.13 -2.19
CA ARG A 299 -17.86 0.97 -0.98
C ARG A 299 -19.25 0.93 -0.41
N THR A 300 -19.37 0.70 0.88
CA THR A 300 -20.65 0.71 1.58
C THR A 300 -20.71 1.88 2.54
N SER A 301 -21.80 2.58 2.54
CA SER A 301 -22.11 3.63 3.51
C SER A 301 -23.39 3.27 4.30
N ASN A 302 -23.76 4.11 5.27
CA ASN A 302 -24.99 3.89 6.03
C ASN A 302 -26.26 3.95 5.17
N SER A 303 -26.24 4.65 4.05
CA SER A 303 -27.40 4.90 3.18
C SER A 303 -27.35 4.17 1.85
N GLU A 304 -26.17 3.94 1.29
CA GLU A 304 -26.03 3.48 -0.09
C GLU A 304 -24.82 2.56 -0.28
N ILE A 305 -24.86 1.81 -1.37
CA ILE A 305 -23.78 0.96 -1.86
C ILE A 305 -23.27 1.62 -3.15
N VAL A 306 -21.97 1.85 -3.24
CA VAL A 306 -21.34 2.43 -4.42
C VAL A 306 -20.42 1.39 -5.04
N ALA A 307 -20.81 0.86 -6.20
CA ALA A 307 -20.01 -0.01 -7.02
C ALA A 307 -19.29 0.84 -8.08
N THR A 308 -17.96 0.74 -8.12
CA THR A 308 -17.13 1.47 -9.09
C THR A 308 -16.40 0.48 -9.98
N ILE A 309 -16.50 0.71 -11.28
CA ILE A 309 -15.78 -0.02 -12.31
C ILE A 309 -14.86 0.97 -13.00
N VAL A 310 -13.58 0.62 -13.09
CA VAL A 310 -12.60 1.36 -13.89
C VAL A 310 -12.09 0.43 -14.97
N TYR A 311 -12.06 0.89 -16.21
CA TYR A 311 -11.69 0.11 -17.37
C TYR A 311 -10.92 0.97 -18.38
N SER A 312 -10.15 0.32 -19.26
CA SER A 312 -9.47 0.99 -20.36
C SER A 312 -10.31 0.98 -21.63
N PHE A 313 -10.16 2.01 -22.46
CA PHE A 313 -10.73 2.09 -23.79
C PHE A 313 -9.82 2.95 -24.71
N PHE A 314 -9.95 2.75 -26.02
CA PHE A 314 -9.21 3.53 -27.00
C PHE A 314 -10.06 4.72 -27.49
N HIS A 315 -9.49 5.93 -27.44
CA HIS A 315 -10.08 7.15 -27.95
C HIS A 315 -9.22 7.73 -29.07
N ILE A 316 -9.83 8.06 -30.23
CA ILE A 316 -9.12 8.47 -31.45
C ILE A 316 -8.22 9.70 -31.22
N GLY A 317 -8.62 10.66 -30.41
CA GLY A 317 -7.86 11.89 -30.16
C GLY A 317 -6.93 11.84 -28.95
N CYS A 318 -7.17 10.91 -27.99
CA CYS A 318 -6.44 10.83 -26.71
C CYS A 318 -5.64 9.54 -26.56
N GLY A 319 -5.72 8.60 -27.51
CA GLY A 319 -5.13 7.28 -27.35
C GLY A 319 -5.87 6.45 -26.29
N TRP A 320 -5.11 5.56 -25.61
CA TRP A 320 -5.65 4.76 -24.51
C TRP A 320 -6.04 5.63 -23.33
N SER A 321 -7.27 5.52 -22.93
CA SER A 321 -7.95 6.34 -21.92
C SER A 321 -8.69 5.45 -20.94
N LEU A 322 -9.14 6.04 -19.81
CA LEU A 322 -9.82 5.31 -18.75
C LEU A 322 -11.26 5.80 -18.62
N GLY A 323 -12.18 4.85 -18.54
CA GLY A 323 -13.57 5.07 -18.14
C GLY A 323 -13.78 4.71 -16.68
N ILE A 324 -14.53 5.53 -15.97
CA ILE A 324 -14.89 5.32 -14.58
C ILE A 324 -16.39 5.41 -14.46
N GLN A 325 -17.03 4.31 -14.11
CA GLN A 325 -18.45 4.23 -13.89
C GLN A 325 -18.75 3.96 -12.42
N GLU A 326 -19.56 4.77 -11.81
CA GLU A 326 -20.10 4.57 -10.48
C GLU A 326 -21.61 4.26 -10.55
N LEU A 327 -21.98 3.17 -9.91
CA LEU A 327 -23.34 2.72 -9.75
C LEU A 327 -23.73 2.84 -8.28
N HIS A 328 -24.75 3.62 -8.00
CA HIS A 328 -25.26 3.81 -6.65
C HIS A 328 -26.52 2.98 -6.47
N PHE A 329 -26.53 2.15 -5.44
CA PHE A 329 -27.64 1.29 -5.09
C PHE A 329 -28.13 1.58 -3.68
N SER A 330 -29.44 1.47 -3.47
CA SER A 330 -30.01 1.38 -2.13
C SER A 330 -29.65 0.03 -1.48
N LYS A 331 -29.77 -0.09 -0.19
CA LYS A 331 -29.60 -1.38 0.51
C LYS A 331 -30.61 -2.46 0.08
N THR A 332 -31.71 -2.06 -0.54
CA THR A 332 -32.72 -2.97 -1.11
C THR A 332 -32.39 -3.44 -2.53
N GLY A 333 -31.31 -2.92 -3.13
CA GLY A 333 -30.87 -3.28 -4.47
C GLY A 333 -31.43 -2.39 -5.59
N GLN A 334 -32.21 -1.37 -5.24
CA GLN A 334 -32.69 -0.42 -6.25
C GLN A 334 -31.54 0.47 -6.70
N GLN A 335 -31.31 0.55 -8.00
CA GLN A 335 -30.34 1.49 -8.57
C GLN A 335 -30.86 2.92 -8.39
N LEU A 336 -30.11 3.72 -7.66
CA LEU A 336 -30.44 5.12 -7.37
C LEU A 336 -29.87 6.05 -8.46
N GLN A 337 -28.64 5.81 -8.86
CA GLN A 337 -27.94 6.65 -9.82
C GLN A 337 -26.86 5.85 -10.56
N SER A 338 -26.59 6.23 -11.81
CA SER A 338 -25.42 5.81 -12.59
C SER A 338 -24.68 7.04 -13.05
N ARG A 339 -23.38 7.08 -12.85
CA ARG A 339 -22.49 8.17 -13.23
C ARG A 339 -21.36 7.61 -14.05
N LEU A 340 -20.99 8.32 -15.09
CA LEU A 340 -19.87 7.98 -15.96
C LEU A 340 -18.98 9.20 -16.14
N THR A 341 -17.69 9.00 -16.09
CA THR A 341 -16.67 10.00 -16.44
C THR A 341 -15.49 9.31 -17.11
N SER A 342 -14.64 10.07 -17.75
CA SER A 342 -13.45 9.55 -18.40
C SER A 342 -12.23 10.45 -18.20
N THR A 343 -11.05 9.92 -18.42
CA THR A 343 -9.83 10.72 -18.45
C THR A 343 -9.79 11.66 -19.65
N VAL A 344 -10.56 11.39 -20.70
CA VAL A 344 -10.73 12.26 -21.87
C VAL A 344 -11.36 13.59 -21.46
N ASP A 345 -12.41 13.55 -20.65
CA ASP A 345 -13.10 14.75 -20.17
C ASP A 345 -12.15 15.69 -19.43
N SER A 346 -11.27 15.12 -18.63
CA SER A 346 -10.29 15.90 -17.87
C SER A 346 -9.20 16.52 -18.75
N GLN A 347 -8.83 15.87 -19.85
CA GLN A 347 -7.80 16.36 -20.77
C GLN A 347 -8.29 17.54 -21.61
N TYR A 348 -9.56 17.53 -21.98
CA TYR A 348 -10.18 18.64 -22.72
C TYR A 348 -10.75 19.74 -21.83
N GLY A 349 -10.54 19.65 -20.52
CA GLY A 349 -11.05 20.63 -19.57
C GLY A 349 -12.57 20.68 -19.47
N ILE A 350 -13.25 19.65 -19.96
CA ILE A 350 -14.72 19.53 -19.90
C ILE A 350 -15.10 19.31 -18.43
N ARG A 351 -15.67 20.34 -17.84
CA ARG A 351 -16.30 20.21 -16.51
C ARG A 351 -17.79 19.95 -16.73
N PRO A 352 -18.40 19.04 -15.95
CA PRO A 352 -19.84 18.92 -15.99
C PRO A 352 -20.46 20.30 -15.74
N LEU A 353 -21.31 20.74 -16.66
CA LEU A 353 -22.06 21.99 -16.55
C LEU A 353 -22.88 21.94 -15.26
N ARG A 354 -22.47 22.70 -14.26
CA ARG A 354 -23.32 22.94 -13.09
C ARG A 354 -24.59 23.57 -13.60
N ASN A 355 -25.73 22.98 -13.26
CA ASN A 355 -27.05 23.63 -13.47
C ASN A 355 -27.00 24.99 -12.79
N LEU A 356 -26.76 26.05 -13.56
CA LEU A 356 -26.94 27.41 -13.13
C LEU A 356 -28.41 27.58 -12.83
N PRO A 357 -28.81 28.04 -11.63
CA PRO A 357 -30.19 28.42 -11.41
C PRO A 357 -30.55 29.52 -12.42
N SER A 358 -31.58 29.25 -13.22
CA SER A 358 -32.11 30.18 -14.20
C SER A 358 -32.76 31.35 -13.49
N SER A 359 -31.99 32.35 -13.10
CA SER A 359 -32.49 33.66 -12.71
C SER A 359 -31.65 34.71 -13.40
N THR A 360 -31.97 34.94 -14.66
CA THR A 360 -31.44 36.10 -15.37
C THR A 360 -32.57 37.07 -15.69
N LYS A 361 -32.60 38.10 -14.91
CA LYS A 361 -33.13 39.38 -15.38
C LYS A 361 -32.15 39.94 -16.42
N ARG A 362 -32.52 39.84 -17.68
CA ARG A 362 -31.89 40.56 -18.78
C ARG A 362 -31.87 42.06 -18.45
N ARG A 363 -30.70 42.60 -18.22
CA ARG A 363 -30.48 44.05 -18.42
C ARG A 363 -29.94 44.22 -19.84
N HIS A 364 -30.74 44.86 -20.68
CA HIS A 364 -30.31 45.43 -21.93
C HIS A 364 -29.22 46.47 -21.66
N SER A 365 -28.06 46.29 -22.23
CA SER A 365 -27.11 47.35 -22.48
C SER A 365 -26.63 47.18 -23.91
N THR A 366 -27.14 48.07 -24.75
CA THR A 366 -26.69 48.33 -26.10
C THR A 366 -25.34 49.05 -26.05
N MET A 367 -24.31 48.44 -26.61
CA MET A 367 -23.27 49.13 -27.43
C MET A 367 -22.44 48.07 -28.14
N ALA A 368 -22.56 48.11 -29.46
CA ALA A 368 -21.77 47.28 -30.36
C ALA A 368 -20.35 47.81 -30.44
N ASP A 369 -19.36 46.93 -30.23
CA ASP A 369 -18.01 47.14 -30.64
C ASP A 369 -17.66 46.12 -31.76
N PRO A 370 -17.39 46.58 -32.99
CA PRO A 370 -17.15 45.69 -34.12
C PRO A 370 -15.67 45.40 -34.27
N ARG A 371 -15.11 44.59 -33.42
CA ARG A 371 -13.86 43.88 -33.68
C ARG A 371 -13.97 42.46 -33.18
N GLY A 372 -14.69 41.67 -33.95
CA GLY A 372 -14.71 40.23 -33.87
C GLY A 372 -13.33 39.69 -34.25
N GLN A 373 -12.44 39.49 -33.29
CA GLN A 373 -11.45 38.45 -33.38
C GLN A 373 -12.15 37.17 -32.93
N SER A 374 -12.54 36.35 -33.89
CA SER A 374 -12.81 34.93 -33.62
C SER A 374 -11.53 34.36 -33.06
N GLU A 375 -11.47 34.18 -31.73
CA GLU A 375 -10.52 33.27 -31.12
C GLU A 375 -10.86 31.91 -31.76
N THR A 376 -10.10 31.53 -32.79
CA THR A 376 -10.00 30.16 -33.21
C THR A 376 -9.47 29.41 -31.99
N GLU A 377 -10.34 28.69 -31.29
CA GLU A 377 -9.97 27.74 -30.25
C GLU A 377 -8.97 26.79 -30.87
N VAL A 378 -7.70 27.02 -30.57
CA VAL A 378 -6.63 26.09 -30.91
C VAL A 378 -6.99 24.80 -30.17
N PRO A 379 -7.15 23.66 -30.86
CA PRO A 379 -7.46 22.42 -30.21
C PRO A 379 -6.38 22.14 -29.16
N VAL A 380 -6.77 22.15 -27.89
CA VAL A 380 -5.86 21.88 -26.78
C VAL A 380 -5.41 20.42 -26.93
N MET A 381 -4.13 20.24 -27.32
CA MET A 381 -3.56 18.91 -27.40
C MET A 381 -3.62 18.25 -26.02
N PRO A 382 -3.99 16.95 -25.93
CA PRO A 382 -4.04 16.24 -24.68
C PRO A 382 -2.67 16.28 -23.98
N SER A 383 -2.65 16.58 -22.70
CA SER A 383 -1.41 16.72 -21.92
C SER A 383 -0.67 15.37 -21.75
N ILE A 384 -1.41 14.27 -21.79
CA ILE A 384 -0.87 12.90 -21.70
C ILE A 384 -1.51 12.06 -22.79
N LEU A 385 -0.68 11.48 -23.65
CA LEU A 385 -1.10 10.57 -24.71
C LEU A 385 -0.47 9.19 -24.46
N HIS A 386 -1.30 8.16 -24.32
CA HIS A 386 -0.87 6.78 -24.20
C HIS A 386 -1.11 6.03 -25.51
N GLN A 387 -0.04 5.61 -26.17
CA GLN A 387 -0.11 4.87 -27.44
C GLN A 387 -0.44 3.38 -27.23
N GLN A 388 -0.08 2.84 -26.06
CA GLN A 388 -0.33 1.45 -25.68
C GLN A 388 -1.30 1.37 -24.51
N PRO A 389 -2.05 0.26 -24.37
CA PRO A 389 -2.92 0.07 -23.23
C PRO A 389 -2.11 0.05 -21.93
N PRO A 390 -2.71 0.41 -20.79
CA PRO A 390 -2.06 0.23 -19.51
C PRO A 390 -1.78 -1.26 -19.28
N THR A 391 -0.62 -1.57 -18.70
CA THR A 391 -0.24 -2.94 -18.34
C THR A 391 -1.01 -3.43 -17.12
N SER A 392 -1.27 -2.53 -16.17
CA SER A 392 -2.06 -2.81 -14.98
C SER A 392 -2.73 -1.54 -14.49
N MET A 393 -3.77 -1.68 -13.68
CA MET A 393 -4.43 -0.56 -12.99
C MET A 393 -4.90 -0.95 -11.60
N SER A 394 -4.90 0.03 -10.71
CA SER A 394 -5.40 -0.11 -9.36
C SER A 394 -6.18 1.13 -8.95
N TYR A 395 -7.35 0.92 -8.38
CA TYR A 395 -8.22 1.98 -7.91
C TYR A 395 -8.58 1.79 -6.44
N SER A 396 -8.29 2.79 -5.66
CA SER A 396 -8.78 2.91 -4.27
C SER A 396 -9.09 4.37 -4.00
N HIS A 397 -10.39 4.66 -3.92
CA HIS A 397 -10.88 6.04 -3.86
C HIS A 397 -10.10 6.91 -2.85
N PRO A 398 -9.59 8.08 -3.23
CA PRO A 398 -9.79 8.78 -4.51
C PRO A 398 -8.69 8.52 -5.57
N TYR A 399 -7.73 7.63 -5.32
CA TYR A 399 -6.57 7.43 -6.18
C TYR A 399 -6.84 6.36 -7.24
N LEU A 400 -6.55 6.71 -8.48
CA LEU A 400 -6.49 5.79 -9.61
C LEU A 400 -5.08 5.84 -10.19
N LEU A 401 -4.43 4.70 -10.27
CA LEU A 401 -3.06 4.56 -10.74
C LEU A 401 -3.00 3.52 -11.84
N THR A 402 -2.33 3.86 -12.94
CA THR A 402 -2.07 2.97 -14.07
C THR A 402 -0.58 2.81 -14.31
N SER A 403 -0.17 1.63 -14.71
CA SER A 403 1.19 1.31 -15.15
C SER A 403 1.23 1.15 -16.66
N HIS A 404 2.38 1.46 -17.25
CA HIS A 404 2.56 1.47 -18.70
C HIS A 404 3.88 0.79 -19.10
N ALA A 405 3.91 0.31 -20.35
CA ALA A 405 5.08 -0.34 -20.93
C ALA A 405 6.26 0.63 -21.16
N ASP A 406 5.98 1.95 -21.14
CA ASP A 406 6.98 3.03 -21.31
C ASP A 406 7.71 3.41 -20.01
N ASN A 407 7.80 2.49 -19.04
CA ASN A 407 8.46 2.67 -17.73
C ASN A 407 7.79 3.74 -16.83
N THR A 408 6.59 4.20 -17.18
CA THR A 408 5.89 5.24 -16.44
C THR A 408 4.65 4.72 -15.74
N LEU A 409 4.25 5.46 -14.69
CA LEU A 409 2.91 5.34 -14.12
C LEU A 409 2.16 6.64 -14.38
N THR A 410 0.83 6.56 -14.39
CA THR A 410 0.01 7.76 -14.44
C THR A 410 -1.00 7.73 -13.29
N MET A 411 -0.97 8.78 -12.49
CA MET A 411 -1.89 8.97 -11.37
C MET A 411 -3.02 9.92 -11.75
N TYR A 412 -4.23 9.54 -11.39
CA TYR A 412 -5.43 10.37 -11.50
C TYR A 412 -6.12 10.47 -10.15
N LEU A 413 -6.83 11.57 -9.91
CA LEU A 413 -7.71 11.72 -8.76
C LEU A 413 -9.15 11.66 -9.20
N VAL A 414 -9.89 10.70 -8.69
CA VAL A 414 -11.34 10.57 -8.91
C VAL A 414 -12.08 11.33 -7.81
N VAL A 415 -12.79 12.36 -8.20
CA VAL A 415 -13.62 13.14 -7.29
C VAL A 415 -15.06 12.69 -7.45
N SER A 416 -15.60 12.11 -6.39
CA SER A 416 -16.97 11.64 -6.30
C SER A 416 -17.65 12.33 -5.13
N ASN A 417 -18.60 13.20 -5.43
CA ASN A 417 -19.44 13.92 -4.46
C ASN A 417 -20.88 13.45 -4.60
N SER A 418 -21.81 13.98 -3.80
CA SER A 418 -23.24 13.66 -3.92
C SER A 418 -23.81 13.96 -5.32
N ASN A 419 -23.28 14.98 -6.02
CA ASN A 419 -23.84 15.46 -7.28
C ASN A 419 -22.96 15.20 -8.50
N ASP A 420 -21.62 15.11 -8.31
CA ASP A 420 -20.66 15.11 -9.41
C ASP A 420 -19.69 13.93 -9.32
N LEU A 421 -19.35 13.36 -10.47
CA LEU A 421 -18.25 12.44 -10.65
C LEU A 421 -17.33 13.00 -11.74
N PHE A 422 -16.06 13.24 -11.45
CA PHE A 422 -15.09 13.67 -12.44
C PHE A 422 -13.68 13.23 -12.09
N VAL A 423 -12.82 13.17 -13.10
CA VAL A 423 -11.41 12.85 -12.95
C VAL A 423 -10.60 14.14 -12.97
N ARG A 424 -9.71 14.32 -12.03
CA ARG A 424 -8.70 15.38 -12.06
C ARG A 424 -7.52 14.94 -12.88
N GLY A 425 -6.93 15.88 -13.64
CA GLY A 425 -5.89 15.65 -14.64
C GLY A 425 -4.80 14.69 -14.22
N GLY A 426 -4.37 13.88 -15.16
CA GLY A 426 -3.33 12.89 -14.97
C GLY A 426 -1.98 13.51 -14.65
N GLN A 427 -1.20 12.84 -13.81
CA GLN A 427 0.19 13.16 -13.56
C GLN A 427 1.06 11.95 -13.84
N ARG A 428 2.05 12.10 -14.73
CA ARG A 428 3.05 11.07 -14.97
C ARG A 428 4.04 11.01 -13.82
N LEU A 429 4.34 9.79 -13.42
CA LEU A 429 5.32 9.46 -12.39
C LEU A 429 6.46 8.69 -13.07
N TRP A 430 7.67 9.16 -12.86
CA TRP A 430 8.88 8.63 -13.43
C TRP A 430 9.73 7.99 -12.34
N GLY A 431 10.50 6.97 -12.70
CA GLY A 431 11.44 6.34 -11.76
C GLY A 431 11.83 4.93 -12.17
N HIS A 432 10.94 4.14 -12.80
CA HIS A 432 11.27 2.81 -13.27
C HIS A 432 12.25 2.83 -14.43
N THR A 433 13.17 1.86 -14.44
CA THR A 433 14.16 1.65 -15.51
C THR A 433 13.67 0.66 -16.56
N SER A 434 12.66 -0.15 -16.23
CA SER A 434 12.00 -1.12 -17.10
C SER A 434 10.49 -0.90 -17.15
N SER A 435 9.81 -1.53 -18.11
CA SER A 435 8.35 -1.50 -18.17
C SER A 435 7.72 -1.93 -16.82
N VAL A 436 6.58 -1.35 -16.46
CA VAL A 436 5.94 -1.64 -15.20
C VAL A 436 4.86 -2.70 -15.40
N SER A 437 5.00 -3.85 -14.73
CA SER A 437 4.09 -4.99 -14.89
C SER A 437 2.82 -4.85 -14.07
N THR A 438 2.95 -4.37 -12.84
CA THR A 438 1.81 -4.30 -11.91
C THR A 438 1.91 -3.11 -10.98
N VAL A 439 0.75 -2.65 -10.53
CA VAL A 439 0.60 -1.53 -9.62
C VAL A 439 -0.52 -1.78 -8.63
N GLN A 440 -0.31 -1.35 -7.39
CA GLN A 440 -1.37 -1.32 -6.37
C GLN A 440 -1.36 0.00 -5.61
N VAL A 441 -2.55 0.48 -5.23
CA VAL A 441 -2.74 1.72 -4.47
C VAL A 441 -3.71 1.52 -3.31
N THR A 442 -3.44 2.19 -2.19
CA THR A 442 -4.36 2.25 -1.05
C THR A 442 -5.16 3.56 -1.04
N ASN A 443 -6.25 3.58 -0.31
CA ASN A 443 -7.06 4.79 -0.08
C ASN A 443 -6.31 5.91 0.67
N ARG A 444 -5.14 5.60 1.22
CA ARG A 444 -4.25 6.56 1.90
C ARG A 444 -3.23 7.20 0.97
N GLY A 445 -3.23 6.83 -0.31
CA GLY A 445 -2.28 7.35 -1.30
C GLY A 445 -0.89 6.76 -1.22
N LYS A 446 -0.68 5.64 -0.52
CA LYS A 446 0.51 4.82 -0.66
C LYS A 446 0.30 3.87 -1.83
N ALA A 447 1.28 3.76 -2.71
CA ALA A 447 1.23 2.83 -3.83
C ALA A 447 2.54 2.07 -3.97
N ILE A 448 2.44 0.92 -4.61
CA ILE A 448 3.57 0.05 -4.96
C ILE A 448 3.47 -0.27 -6.44
N SER A 449 4.61 -0.28 -7.11
CA SER A 449 4.76 -0.70 -8.48
C SER A 449 5.94 -1.65 -8.64
N VAL A 450 5.82 -2.57 -9.59
CA VAL A 450 6.81 -3.61 -9.84
C VAL A 450 7.21 -3.57 -11.31
N GLY A 451 8.50 -3.53 -11.58
CA GLY A 451 9.05 -3.62 -12.92
C GLY A 451 8.86 -5.01 -13.53
N SER A 452 8.77 -5.10 -14.86
CA SER A 452 8.53 -6.37 -15.57
C SER A 452 9.70 -7.37 -15.44
N ARG A 453 10.92 -6.90 -15.20
CA ARG A 453 12.08 -7.75 -14.92
C ARG A 453 12.12 -8.30 -13.50
N GLY A 454 11.30 -7.72 -12.60
CA GLY A 454 11.10 -8.19 -11.27
C GLY A 454 12.13 -7.79 -10.21
N ASP A 455 13.14 -7.13 -10.61
CA ASP A 455 14.22 -6.64 -9.75
C ASP A 455 13.94 -5.25 -9.16
N GLU A 456 12.92 -4.56 -9.68
CA GLU A 456 12.62 -3.19 -9.30
C GLU A 456 11.23 -3.04 -8.71
N ILE A 457 11.19 -2.85 -7.38
CA ILE A 457 9.97 -2.52 -6.64
C ILE A 457 10.10 -1.07 -6.18
N ARG A 458 9.07 -0.27 -6.42
CA ARG A 458 9.02 1.13 -5.98
C ARG A 458 7.81 1.44 -5.12
N ILE A 459 8.05 2.23 -4.09
CA ILE A 459 7.05 2.77 -3.18
C ILE A 459 6.80 4.23 -3.55
N TRP A 460 5.52 4.62 -3.60
CA TRP A 460 5.09 5.96 -3.95
C TRP A 460 4.20 6.54 -2.86
N GLU A 461 4.43 7.79 -2.49
CA GLU A 461 3.52 8.58 -1.66
C GLU A 461 2.76 9.58 -2.56
N LEU A 462 1.61 9.15 -3.10
CA LEU A 462 0.84 9.90 -4.10
C LEU A 462 0.30 11.24 -3.60
N GLU A 463 0.14 11.42 -2.31
CA GLU A 463 -0.23 12.75 -1.76
C GLU A 463 0.81 13.83 -2.05
N MET A 464 2.08 13.43 -2.17
CA MET A 464 3.16 14.36 -2.51
C MET A 464 3.08 14.81 -3.96
N ALA A 465 2.50 13.96 -4.82
CA ALA A 465 2.31 14.20 -6.24
C ALA A 465 1.12 15.12 -6.55
N ILE A 466 0.22 15.35 -5.60
CA ILE A 466 -0.92 16.26 -5.81
C ILE A 466 -0.37 17.68 -5.80
N PRO A 467 -0.47 18.45 -6.91
CA PRO A 467 -0.07 19.84 -6.90
C PRO A 467 -0.88 20.56 -5.83
N SER A 468 -0.24 20.90 -4.71
CA SER A 468 -0.85 21.81 -3.74
C SER A 468 -1.10 23.10 -4.48
N LEU A 469 -2.36 23.51 -4.55
CA LEU A 469 -2.87 24.69 -5.21
C LEU A 469 -1.93 25.88 -5.02
N GLY A 470 -1.10 26.17 -6.02
CA GLY A 470 -0.25 27.34 -6.06
C GLY A 470 1.26 27.15 -6.06
N THR A 471 1.78 25.95 -5.88
CA THR A 471 3.22 25.70 -6.05
C THR A 471 3.42 24.62 -7.10
N SER A 472 3.66 25.06 -8.34
CA SER A 472 4.16 24.21 -9.42
C SER A 472 5.61 23.82 -9.12
N ARG A 473 5.82 22.93 -8.15
CA ARG A 473 7.10 22.22 -8.09
C ARG A 473 6.96 21.03 -9.02
N PRO A 474 7.85 20.87 -10.01
CA PRO A 474 7.92 19.64 -10.76
C PRO A 474 8.14 18.49 -9.77
N PHE A 475 7.46 17.38 -10.01
CA PHE A 475 7.62 16.17 -9.26
C PHE A 475 9.05 15.67 -9.51
N ASN A 476 9.95 15.89 -8.59
CA ASN A 476 11.34 15.46 -8.70
C ASN A 476 11.40 13.93 -8.65
N GLU A 477 12.41 13.35 -9.27
CA GLU A 477 12.72 11.90 -9.27
C GLU A 477 12.80 11.28 -7.86
N GLU A 478 12.95 12.10 -6.83
CA GLU A 478 12.99 11.70 -5.41
C GLU A 478 11.64 11.29 -4.81
N SER A 479 10.56 11.28 -5.58
CA SER A 479 9.22 10.98 -5.06
C SER A 479 8.90 9.50 -4.94
N SER A 480 9.72 8.62 -5.53
CA SER A 480 9.66 7.18 -5.36
C SER A 480 10.84 6.65 -4.56
N ILE A 481 10.59 5.62 -3.81
CA ILE A 481 11.59 4.94 -3.00
C ILE A 481 11.77 3.55 -3.57
N GLN A 482 12.99 3.20 -3.96
CA GLN A 482 13.32 1.85 -4.38
C GLN A 482 13.42 0.95 -3.16
N VAL A 483 12.84 -0.23 -3.24
CA VAL A 483 12.94 -1.25 -2.19
C VAL A 483 14.28 -1.95 -2.31
N ASN A 484 15.05 -1.94 -1.23
CA ASN A 484 16.36 -2.59 -1.15
C ASN A 484 16.34 -3.57 0.02
N PRO A 485 16.23 -4.88 -0.23
CA PRO A 485 16.33 -5.88 0.81
C PRO A 485 17.74 -5.85 1.45
N GLU A 486 17.80 -5.91 2.78
CA GLU A 486 19.07 -6.08 3.50
C GLU A 486 19.58 -7.51 3.24
N ASN A 487 20.67 -7.65 2.48
CA ASN A 487 21.33 -8.93 2.28
C ASN A 487 21.95 -9.39 3.60
N LYS A 488 21.61 -10.59 4.05
CA LYS A 488 22.14 -11.21 5.28
C LYS A 488 23.64 -11.53 5.26
N GLU A 489 24.33 -11.30 4.14
CA GLU A 489 25.72 -11.76 3.96
C GLU A 489 26.79 -10.74 4.36
N GLU A 490 26.46 -9.50 4.72
CA GLU A 490 27.46 -8.48 5.07
C GLU A 490 27.77 -8.34 6.57
N ASP A 491 27.14 -9.11 7.46
CA ASP A 491 27.32 -8.95 8.93
C ASP A 491 28.42 -9.84 9.55
N LEU A 492 29.31 -10.46 8.77
CA LEU A 492 30.35 -11.35 9.33
C LEU A 492 31.81 -10.97 9.04
N ASP A 493 32.14 -9.79 8.52
CA ASP A 493 33.55 -9.40 8.39
C ASP A 493 33.81 -7.93 8.80
N PHE A 494 33.77 -7.71 10.12
CA PHE A 494 34.32 -6.48 10.71
C PHE A 494 35.66 -6.83 11.39
N ASP A 495 36.65 -7.23 10.59
CA ASP A 495 38.08 -7.11 10.91
C ASP A 495 38.94 -7.61 9.74
N SER A 496 39.32 -6.73 8.82
CA SER A 496 40.62 -6.84 8.12
C SER A 496 40.94 -5.54 7.35
N PRO A 497 42.14 -5.00 7.50
CA PRO A 497 42.52 -3.74 6.88
C PRO A 497 42.83 -3.89 5.39
N SER A 498 42.27 -2.98 4.64
CA SER A 498 42.51 -2.64 3.24
C SER A 498 43.84 -3.10 2.63
N LYS A 499 43.75 -3.94 1.60
CA LYS A 499 44.72 -3.97 0.51
C LYS A 499 44.09 -3.48 -0.77
N ARG A 500 44.45 -2.26 -1.17
CA ARG A 500 44.23 -1.75 -2.53
C ARG A 500 45.03 -2.67 -3.48
N SER A 501 44.36 -3.43 -4.32
CA SER A 501 44.93 -4.05 -5.51
C SER A 501 44.33 -3.45 -6.76
N ARG A 502 45.25 -3.11 -7.69
CA ARG A 502 45.05 -2.56 -9.02
C ARG A 502 44.11 -3.43 -9.86
N PRO A 503 43.40 -2.86 -10.85
CA PRO A 503 42.69 -3.65 -11.85
C PRO A 503 43.69 -4.27 -12.81
N GLU A 504 43.79 -5.59 -12.80
CA GLU A 504 44.41 -6.37 -13.86
C GLU A 504 43.34 -6.94 -14.78
N ASP A 505 43.65 -6.89 -16.05
CA ASP A 505 42.89 -7.36 -17.20
C ASP A 505 42.25 -8.73 -16.91
N ARG A 506 40.94 -8.83 -17.04
CA ARG A 506 40.23 -10.11 -17.16
C ARG A 506 39.73 -10.26 -18.57
N ASP A 507 40.27 -11.26 -19.22
CA ASP A 507 39.86 -11.79 -20.52
C ASP A 507 38.33 -12.01 -20.53
N PHE A 508 37.68 -11.53 -21.58
CA PHE A 508 36.31 -11.81 -21.93
C PHE A 508 36.16 -13.31 -22.25
N GLU A 509 35.83 -14.13 -21.28
CA GLU A 509 35.15 -15.39 -21.56
C GLU A 509 33.70 -15.04 -21.93
N ILE A 510 33.37 -15.25 -23.21
CA ILE A 510 32.01 -15.21 -23.73
C ILE A 510 31.32 -16.46 -23.17
N ASP A 511 30.68 -16.31 -22.02
CA ASP A 511 29.75 -17.31 -21.50
C ASP A 511 28.50 -17.30 -22.39
N SER A 512 28.36 -18.38 -23.15
CA SER A 512 27.27 -18.63 -24.10
C SER A 512 26.04 -19.20 -23.37
N ASP A 513 25.55 -18.51 -22.36
CA ASP A 513 24.22 -18.75 -21.84
C ASP A 513 23.26 -17.69 -22.38
N LEU A 514 22.84 -17.92 -23.60
CA LEU A 514 21.57 -17.40 -24.13
C LEU A 514 20.42 -18.06 -23.35
N GLU A 515 20.29 -17.76 -22.06
CA GLU A 515 19.03 -17.88 -21.38
C GLU A 515 18.11 -16.84 -22.04
N GLN A 516 17.20 -17.33 -22.86
CA GLN A 516 16.09 -16.56 -23.37
C GLN A 516 15.35 -16.03 -22.16
N ASP A 517 15.53 -14.75 -21.84
CA ASP A 517 14.74 -14.00 -20.87
C ASP A 517 13.28 -14.01 -21.31
N PHE A 518 12.58 -15.08 -20.98
CA PHE A 518 11.12 -15.04 -20.97
C PHE A 518 10.73 -14.01 -19.91
N PRO A 519 9.85 -13.05 -20.23
CA PRO A 519 9.39 -12.08 -19.26
C PRO A 519 8.75 -12.83 -18.11
N SER A 520 9.44 -12.88 -16.96
CA SER A 520 8.91 -13.52 -15.76
C SER A 520 7.63 -12.80 -15.38
N SER A 521 6.52 -13.51 -15.41
CA SER A 521 5.22 -12.98 -14.99
C SER A 521 5.27 -12.67 -13.49
N GLN A 522 5.36 -11.39 -13.16
CA GLN A 522 5.30 -10.94 -11.77
C GLN A 522 3.96 -10.30 -11.47
N GLN A 523 3.35 -10.75 -10.40
CA GLN A 523 2.09 -10.21 -9.91
C GLN A 523 2.25 -9.71 -8.47
N CYS A 524 1.90 -8.43 -8.23
CA CYS A 524 1.76 -7.94 -6.87
C CYS A 524 0.51 -8.55 -6.24
N VAL A 525 0.70 -9.34 -5.20
CA VAL A 525 -0.36 -9.99 -4.43
C VAL A 525 -1.08 -8.97 -3.56
N GLY A 526 -0.31 -8.07 -2.96
CA GLY A 526 -0.82 -7.03 -2.09
C GLY A 526 0.23 -6.43 -1.20
N PHE A 527 -0.15 -5.37 -0.51
CA PHE A 527 0.66 -4.80 0.56
C PHE A 527 -0.24 -4.26 1.67
N ASP A 528 0.30 -4.29 2.88
CA ASP A 528 -0.28 -3.67 4.06
C ASP A 528 0.65 -2.57 4.60
N ASP A 529 0.49 -2.19 5.86
CA ASP A 529 1.34 -1.18 6.47
C ASP A 529 2.72 -1.70 6.87
N GLU A 530 2.91 -3.00 6.95
CA GLU A 530 4.14 -3.66 7.40
C GLU A 530 4.88 -4.37 6.28
N ARG A 531 4.16 -4.90 5.24
CA ARG A 531 4.71 -5.85 4.27
C ARG A 531 4.25 -5.59 2.86
N VAL A 532 5.08 -6.03 1.91
CA VAL A 532 4.75 -6.17 0.49
C VAL A 532 4.91 -7.63 0.09
N LEU A 533 3.95 -8.14 -0.66
CA LEU A 533 3.94 -9.52 -1.15
C LEU A 533 3.88 -9.55 -2.66
N LEU A 534 4.83 -10.26 -3.25
CA LEU A 534 4.90 -10.50 -4.69
C LEU A 534 4.85 -11.99 -4.98
N LEU A 535 4.18 -12.34 -6.05
CA LEU A 535 4.24 -13.67 -6.65
C LEU A 535 5.06 -13.57 -7.92
N ARG A 536 6.17 -14.30 -7.98
CA ARG A 536 7.12 -14.31 -9.09
C ARG A 536 7.19 -15.69 -9.72
N GLU A 537 7.31 -15.76 -11.02
CA GLU A 537 7.64 -16.98 -11.72
C GLU A 537 9.15 -17.03 -11.95
N LYS A 538 9.84 -18.02 -11.38
CA LYS A 538 11.32 -18.16 -11.44
C LYS A 538 11.76 -18.98 -12.65
N THR A 539 11.08 -20.06 -12.91
CA THR A 539 11.23 -20.93 -14.08
C THR A 539 9.84 -21.37 -14.52
N VAL A 540 9.70 -21.86 -15.73
CA VAL A 540 8.37 -22.29 -16.23
C VAL A 540 7.70 -23.24 -15.24
N GLY A 541 6.65 -22.76 -14.60
CA GLY A 541 5.84 -23.49 -13.62
C GLY A 541 6.30 -23.41 -12.17
N THR A 542 7.50 -22.87 -11.85
CA THR A 542 7.92 -22.66 -10.45
C THR A 542 7.55 -21.24 -10.00
N GLN A 543 6.73 -21.14 -8.98
CA GLN A 543 6.28 -19.85 -8.42
C GLN A 543 6.94 -19.60 -7.08
N LEU A 544 7.36 -18.36 -6.87
CA LEU A 544 8.00 -17.87 -5.66
C LEU A 544 7.13 -16.78 -5.04
N LEU A 545 6.75 -16.95 -3.77
CA LEU A 545 6.12 -15.91 -2.98
C LEU A 545 7.22 -15.17 -2.21
N GLU A 546 7.43 -13.92 -2.54
CA GLU A 546 8.38 -13.03 -1.90
C GLU A 546 7.66 -12.13 -0.90
N CYS A 547 8.12 -12.11 0.35
CA CYS A 547 7.61 -11.23 1.41
C CYS A 547 8.69 -10.23 1.81
N TYR A 548 8.44 -8.97 1.57
CA TYR A 548 9.27 -7.82 1.96
C TYR A 548 8.72 -7.24 3.26
N ASP A 549 9.38 -7.50 4.39
CA ASP A 549 8.96 -7.09 5.74
C ASP A 549 9.73 -5.83 6.18
N PHE A 550 9.04 -4.74 6.46
CA PHE A 550 9.58 -3.44 6.88
C PHE A 550 9.58 -3.24 8.41
N THR A 551 9.19 -4.25 9.20
CA THR A 551 9.09 -4.13 10.67
C THR A 551 10.44 -4.10 11.40
#